data_e26a7982456e2d997ee8684775a0f5aa
#
_entry.id   e26a7982456e2d997ee8684775a0f5aa
#
_cell.length_a   1.000
_cell.length_b   1.000
_cell.length_c   1.000
_cell.angle_alpha   90.00
_cell.angle_beta   90.00
_cell.angle_gamma   90.00
#
_symmetry.space_group_name_H-M   'P 1'
#
loop_
_entity.id
_entity.type
_entity.pdbx_description
1 polymer ?
#
loop_
_entity_poly.entity_id
_entity_poly.type
_entity_poly.pdbx_seq_one_letter_code
_entity_poly.pdbx_strand_id
1 'polypeptide(L)' 'MENKKWVPSQEENLGVITSVYEFIKEELSELQKKTGCPDSFIYEFIGKIQNEWHP' A
#
# COMPACT_ATOMS: atom_id res chain seq x y z
N MET A 1 23.00 2.12 15.38
CA MET A 1 21.68 2.06 14.86
C MET A 1 21.35 3.25 14.00
N GLU A 2 20.80 2.95 12.92
CA GLU A 2 20.54 3.93 11.91
C GLU A 2 19.19 4.62 12.14
N ASN A 3 19.21 5.92 12.30
CA ASN A 3 17.99 6.67 12.55
C ASN A 3 17.54 7.52 11.40
N LYS A 4 18.29 7.44 10.32
CA LYS A 4 17.97 8.26 9.19
C LYS A 4 16.71 7.75 8.52
N LYS A 5 15.76 8.64 8.31
CA LYS A 5 14.57 8.29 7.59
C LYS A 5 14.88 8.19 6.11
N TRP A 6 14.55 7.07 5.52
CA TRP A 6 14.74 6.89 4.09
C TRP A 6 13.69 7.70 3.33
N VAL A 7 14.12 8.39 2.30
CA VAL A 7 13.22 9.18 1.45
C VAL A 7 13.52 8.84 0.01
N PRO A 8 12.49 8.55 -0.79
CA PRO A 8 12.72 8.21 -2.19
C PRO A 8 13.17 9.42 -2.99
N SER A 9 13.88 9.16 -4.06
CA SER A 9 14.23 10.21 -5.00
C SER A 9 12.99 10.66 -5.76
N GLN A 10 13.10 11.81 -6.41
CA GLN A 10 11.97 12.32 -7.16
C GLN A 10 11.62 11.38 -8.32
N GLU A 11 12.62 10.81 -8.96
CA GLU A 11 12.39 9.87 -10.04
C GLU A 11 11.64 8.64 -9.56
N GLU A 12 12.04 8.11 -8.41
CA GLU A 12 11.37 6.96 -7.84
C GLU A 12 9.92 7.28 -7.48
N ASN A 13 9.70 8.46 -6.92
CA ASN A 13 8.35 8.88 -6.57
C ASN A 13 7.45 8.99 -7.78
N LEU A 14 7.96 9.56 -8.86
CA LEU A 14 7.16 9.78 -10.05
C LEU A 14 7.02 8.52 -10.90
N GLY A 15 7.87 7.54 -10.67
CA GLY A 15 7.88 6.32 -11.47
C GLY A 15 7.41 5.11 -10.69
N VAL A 16 8.37 4.37 -10.16
CA VAL A 16 8.08 3.07 -9.55
C VAL A 16 7.10 3.17 -8.38
N ILE A 17 7.32 4.12 -7.49
CA ILE A 17 6.49 4.22 -6.31
C ILE A 17 5.06 4.57 -6.67
N THR A 18 4.89 5.53 -7.58
CA THR A 18 3.55 5.90 -8.03
C THR A 18 2.85 4.72 -8.70
N SER A 19 3.59 3.97 -9.51
CA SER A 19 3.02 2.82 -10.20
C SER A 19 2.54 1.77 -9.21
N VAL A 20 3.34 1.46 -8.20
CA VAL A 20 2.95 0.48 -7.19
C VAL A 20 1.77 1.00 -6.39
N TYR A 21 1.78 2.27 -6.05
CA TYR A 21 0.69 2.87 -5.31
C TYR A 21 -0.64 2.74 -6.07
N GLU A 22 -0.62 3.07 -7.35
CA GLU A 22 -1.83 2.97 -8.17
C GLU A 22 -2.28 1.52 -8.30
N PHE A 23 -1.33 0.62 -8.48
CA PHE A 23 -1.65 -0.79 -8.61
C PHE A 23 -2.32 -1.31 -7.35
N ILE A 24 -1.78 -0.97 -6.18
CA ILE A 24 -2.35 -1.44 -4.92
C ILE A 24 -3.76 -0.88 -4.74
N LYS A 25 -3.95 0.39 -5.03
CA LYS A 25 -5.28 0.99 -4.93
C LYS A 25 -6.27 0.29 -5.83
N GLU A 26 -5.84 -0.04 -7.03
CA GLU A 26 -6.71 -0.71 -7.98
C GLU A 26 -7.08 -2.10 -7.48
N GLU A 27 -6.11 -2.83 -6.95
CA GLU A 27 -6.36 -4.17 -6.43
C GLU A 27 -7.33 -4.16 -5.25
N LEU A 28 -7.17 -3.18 -4.37
CA LEU A 28 -8.08 -3.07 -3.23
C LEU A 28 -9.48 -2.69 -3.68
N SER A 29 -9.57 -1.87 -4.71
CA SER A 29 -10.87 -1.53 -5.28
C SER A 29 -11.55 -2.76 -5.86
N GLU A 30 -10.77 -3.60 -6.54
CA GLU A 30 -11.29 -4.85 -7.08
C GLU A 30 -11.78 -5.78 -5.98
N LEU A 31 -11.05 -5.82 -4.87
CA LEU A 31 -11.46 -6.62 -3.74
C LEU A 31 -12.82 -6.18 -3.24
N GLN A 32 -13.03 -4.88 -3.13
CA GLN A 32 -14.32 -4.35 -2.70
C GLN A 32 -15.43 -4.71 -3.66
N LYS A 33 -15.15 -4.62 -4.95
CA LYS A 33 -16.16 -4.95 -5.97
C LYS A 33 -16.58 -6.40 -5.90
N LYS A 34 -15.62 -7.29 -5.68
CA LYS A 34 -15.88 -8.71 -5.69
C LYS A 34 -16.55 -9.20 -4.42
N THR A 35 -16.26 -8.56 -3.30
CA THR A 35 -16.77 -9.03 -2.01
C THR A 35 -17.81 -8.13 -1.40
N GLY A 36 -17.85 -6.87 -1.83
CA GLY A 36 -18.75 -5.90 -1.22
C GLY A 36 -18.32 -5.43 0.15
N CYS A 37 -17.04 -5.63 0.49
CA CYS A 37 -16.57 -5.25 1.82
C CYS A 37 -16.52 -3.74 1.97
N PRO A 38 -16.71 -3.24 3.20
CA PRO A 38 -16.68 -1.80 3.44
C PRO A 38 -15.25 -1.28 3.56
N ASP A 39 -15.14 0.04 3.54
CA ASP A 39 -13.83 0.68 3.69
C ASP A 39 -13.16 0.29 5.00
N SER A 40 -13.94 0.09 6.05
CA SER A 40 -13.36 -0.30 7.33
C SER A 40 -12.59 -1.61 7.23
N PHE A 41 -13.10 -2.55 6.43
CA PHE A 41 -12.37 -3.79 6.23
C PHE A 41 -11.09 -3.55 5.46
N ILE A 42 -11.12 -2.66 4.48
CA ILE A 42 -9.91 -2.33 3.72
C ILE A 42 -8.82 -1.80 4.65
N TYR A 43 -9.20 -0.93 5.59
CA TYR A 43 -8.24 -0.41 6.56
C TYR A 43 -7.63 -1.52 7.41
N GLU A 44 -8.48 -2.44 7.85
CA GLU A 44 -8.01 -3.57 8.65
C GLU A 44 -7.09 -4.47 7.83
N PHE A 45 -7.43 -4.67 6.57
CA PHE A 45 -6.64 -5.50 5.69
C PHE A 45 -5.25 -4.91 5.49
N ILE A 46 -5.19 -3.60 5.27
CA ILE A 46 -3.91 -2.92 5.12
C ILE A 46 -3.12 -3.02 6.43
N GLY A 47 -3.80 -2.87 7.56
CA GLY A 47 -3.15 -3.01 8.85
C GLY A 47 -2.58 -4.39 9.06
N LYS A 48 -3.28 -5.41 8.57
CA LYS A 48 -2.78 -6.77 8.66
C LYS A 48 -1.50 -6.95 7.87
N ILE A 49 -1.46 -6.40 6.66
CA ILE A 49 -0.26 -6.46 5.84
C ILE A 49 0.89 -5.76 6.55
N GLN A 50 0.60 -4.59 7.11
CA GLN A 50 1.61 -3.81 7.81
C GLN A 50 2.16 -4.58 9.01
N ASN A 51 1.27 -5.22 9.75
CA ASN A 51 1.62 -5.98 10.94
C ASN A 51 2.48 -7.19 10.62
N GLU A 52 2.22 -7.81 9.49
CA GLU A 52 2.88 -9.05 9.10
C GLU A 52 4.04 -8.82 8.14
N TRP A 53 4.43 -7.58 7.97
CA TRP A 53 5.53 -7.26 7.07
C TRP A 53 6.85 -7.65 7.71
N HIS A 54 7.48 -8.66 7.15
CA HIS A 54 8.78 -9.15 7.63
C HIS A 54 9.70 -9.31 6.45
N PRO A 55 10.53 -8.30 6.20
CA PRO A 55 11.46 -8.34 5.05
C PRO A 55 12.44 -9.49 5.14
#